data_2937f89d9cae96c296ad1f721a510bf2
#
_entry.id   2937f89d9cae96c296ad1f721a510bf2
#
_cell.length_a   1.000
_cell.length_b   1.000
_cell.length_c   1.000
_cell.angle_alpha   90.00
_cell.angle_beta   90.00
_cell.angle_gamma   90.00
#
_symmetry.space_group_name_H-M   'P 1'
#
loop_
_entity.id
_entity.type
_entity.pdbx_description
1 polymer ?
#
loop_
_entity_poly.entity_id
_entity_poly.type
_entity_poly.pdbx_seq_one_letter_code
_entity_poly.pdbx_strand_id
1 'polypeptide(L)'
;LAKIYFLVSHTFKKLDTLIKGNHSFNHMLLLLSAIITIIVISFAIDYLCVTEIYPDAFSGIQNSQPLLSRFLNLLYFSIVTFTTVGYGDIIPIAPVSKFITVIEMMSGFIVIVFIISKYFKNNN
;
A
#
# COMPACT_ATOMS: atom_id res chain seq x y z
N LEU A 1 6.34 -2.01 11.57
CA LEU A 1 6.24 -0.58 11.84
C LEU A 1 7.48 0.19 11.37
N ALA A 2 8.71 -0.21 11.77
CA ALA A 2 9.96 0.44 11.34
C ALA A 2 10.15 0.41 9.81
N LYS A 3 9.79 -0.68 9.12
CA LYS A 3 9.86 -0.84 7.66
C LYS A 3 8.90 0.13 6.95
N ILE A 4 7.68 0.29 7.47
CA ILE A 4 6.67 1.19 6.92
C ILE A 4 7.11 2.64 7.10
N TYR A 5 7.58 3.00 8.30
CA TYR A 5 8.13 4.33 8.57
C TYR A 5 9.34 4.64 7.67
N PHE A 6 10.25 3.68 7.49
CA PHE A 6 11.42 3.84 6.62
C PHE A 6 11.01 4.00 5.15
N LEU A 7 10.09 3.15 4.64
CA LEU A 7 9.54 3.24 3.29
C LEU A 7 8.86 4.59 3.04
N VAL A 8 7.97 4.99 3.94
CA VAL A 8 7.25 6.26 3.86
C VAL A 8 8.23 7.44 3.93
N SER A 9 9.13 7.49 4.91
CA SER A 9 10.08 8.62 5.06
C SER A 9 11.09 8.72 3.92
N HIS A 10 11.61 7.58 3.44
CA HIS A 10 12.53 7.54 2.30
C HIS A 10 11.85 7.97 1.01
N THR A 11 10.60 7.55 0.83
CA THR A 11 9.75 7.92 -0.31
C THR A 11 9.44 9.41 -0.28
N PHE A 12 9.09 9.97 0.87
CA PHE A 12 8.84 11.40 1.03
C PHE A 12 10.08 12.25 0.75
N LYS A 13 11.27 11.86 1.22
CA LYS A 13 12.53 12.57 0.90
C LYS A 13 12.85 12.55 -0.59
N LYS A 14 12.62 11.40 -1.25
CA LYS A 14 12.88 11.26 -2.68
C LYS A 14 11.87 12.04 -3.52
N LEU A 15 10.61 12.10 -3.09
CA LEU A 15 9.59 12.98 -3.68
C LEU A 15 9.95 14.46 -3.56
N ASP A 16 10.43 14.92 -2.42
CA ASP A 16 10.75 16.31 -2.18
C ASP A 16 11.96 16.80 -3.03
N THR A 17 12.94 15.94 -3.24
CA THR A 17 14.07 16.22 -4.15
C THR A 17 13.67 16.23 -5.63
N LEU A 18 12.73 15.37 -6.02
CA LEU A 18 12.29 15.25 -7.41
C LEU A 18 11.30 16.35 -7.83
N ILE A 19 10.57 16.93 -6.88
CA ILE A 19 9.60 18.00 -7.15
C ILE A 19 10.26 19.38 -7.20
N LYS A 20 11.45 19.56 -6.60
CA LYS A 20 12.26 20.79 -6.73
C LYS A 20 12.92 20.94 -8.11
N GLY A 21 12.97 19.88 -8.92
CA GLY A 21 13.41 19.91 -10.30
C GLY A 21 12.23 20.24 -11.24
N ASN A 22 12.50 20.97 -12.31
CA ASN A 22 11.54 21.34 -13.36
C ASN A 22 11.14 20.11 -14.22
N HIS A 23 10.55 19.08 -13.56
CA HIS A 23 10.20 17.80 -14.21
C HIS A 23 8.83 17.87 -14.87
N SER A 24 8.71 17.30 -16.07
CA SER A 24 7.46 17.11 -16.78
C SER A 24 6.42 16.39 -15.91
N PHE A 25 5.16 16.79 -15.99
CA PHE A 25 4.00 16.17 -15.31
C PHE A 25 3.98 14.63 -15.46
N ASN A 26 4.33 14.14 -16.65
CA ASN A 26 4.41 12.70 -16.91
C ASN A 26 5.45 11.97 -16.04
N HIS A 27 6.58 12.61 -15.78
CA HIS A 27 7.62 12.03 -14.91
C HIS A 27 7.15 11.93 -13.45
N MET A 28 6.41 12.94 -12.98
CA MET A 28 5.82 12.95 -11.65
C MET A 28 4.77 11.82 -11.49
N LEU A 29 3.91 11.61 -12.49
CA LEU A 29 2.92 10.52 -12.48
C LEU A 29 3.59 9.14 -12.47
N LEU A 30 4.65 8.94 -13.24
CA LEU A 30 5.39 7.69 -13.29
C LEU A 30 6.04 7.37 -11.94
N LEU A 31 6.65 8.35 -11.31
CA LEU A 31 7.25 8.17 -9.98
C LEU A 31 6.19 7.85 -8.92
N LEU A 32 5.06 8.52 -8.99
CA LEU A 32 3.95 8.29 -8.07
C LEU A 32 3.38 6.87 -8.20
N SER A 33 3.15 6.42 -9.44
CA SER A 33 2.67 5.05 -9.69
C SER A 33 3.67 4.00 -9.21
N ALA A 34 4.98 4.24 -9.39
CA ALA A 34 6.01 3.34 -8.88
C ALA A 34 5.99 3.25 -7.33
N ILE A 35 5.80 4.38 -6.66
CA ILE A 35 5.72 4.43 -5.19
C ILE A 35 4.50 3.66 -4.69
N ILE A 36 3.33 3.89 -5.27
CA ILE A 36 2.10 3.17 -4.90
C ILE A 36 2.28 1.67 -5.10
N THR A 37 2.86 1.26 -6.23
CA THR A 37 3.13 -0.15 -6.52
C THR A 37 4.03 -0.79 -5.46
N ILE A 38 5.10 -0.11 -5.02
CA ILE A 38 6.01 -0.59 -3.98
C ILE A 38 5.28 -0.72 -2.64
N ILE A 39 4.44 0.25 -2.27
CA ILE A 39 3.65 0.21 -1.03
C ILE A 39 2.72 -1.00 -1.04
N VAL A 40 1.94 -1.17 -2.08
CA VAL A 40 0.97 -2.27 -2.24
C VAL A 40 1.66 -3.63 -2.18
N ILE A 41 2.76 -3.82 -2.90
CA ILE A 41 3.53 -5.08 -2.85
C ILE A 41 4.09 -5.33 -1.45
N SER A 42 4.57 -4.28 -0.76
CA SER A 42 5.09 -4.40 0.61
C SER A 42 4.02 -4.87 1.58
N PHE A 43 2.81 -4.33 1.51
CA PHE A 43 1.69 -4.77 2.36
C PHE A 43 1.22 -6.19 2.00
N ALA A 44 1.19 -6.56 0.71
CA ALA A 44 0.88 -7.92 0.29
C ALA A 44 1.84 -8.96 0.90
N ILE A 45 3.13 -8.63 1.01
CA ILE A 45 4.12 -9.47 1.67
C ILE A 45 3.86 -9.53 3.18
N ASP A 46 3.56 -8.41 3.83
CA ASP A 46 3.24 -8.37 5.25
C ASP A 46 1.99 -9.23 5.56
N TYR A 47 0.94 -9.18 4.73
CA TYR A 47 -0.24 -10.04 4.83
C TYR A 47 0.11 -11.52 4.64
N LEU A 48 0.97 -11.83 3.66
CA LEU A 48 1.43 -13.20 3.45
C LEU A 48 2.15 -13.74 4.69
N CYS A 49 3.04 -12.95 5.31
CA CYS A 49 3.69 -13.32 6.55
C CYS A 49 2.68 -13.56 7.68
N VAL A 50 1.64 -12.74 7.77
CA VAL A 50 0.58 -12.92 8.78
C VAL A 50 -0.19 -14.23 8.54
N THR A 51 -0.50 -14.60 7.30
CA THR A 51 -1.18 -15.88 7.01
C THR A 51 -0.33 -17.11 7.30
N GLU A 52 1.01 -17.00 7.28
CA GLU A 52 1.91 -18.08 7.71
C GLU A 52 1.89 -18.30 9.24
N ILE A 53 1.75 -17.20 10.01
CA ILE A 53 1.74 -17.27 11.48
C ILE A 53 0.32 -17.58 12.00
N TYR A 54 -0.68 -17.01 11.36
CA TYR A 54 -2.10 -17.14 11.72
C TYR A 54 -2.89 -17.63 10.50
N PRO A 55 -3.10 -18.96 10.35
CA PRO A 55 -3.79 -19.54 9.20
C PRO A 55 -5.18 -18.96 8.94
N ASP A 56 -5.89 -18.55 10.00
CA ASP A 56 -7.24 -17.99 9.91
C ASP A 56 -7.25 -16.44 9.96
N ALA A 57 -6.14 -15.81 9.57
CA ALA A 57 -6.03 -14.36 9.63
C ALA A 57 -6.97 -13.63 8.66
N PHE A 58 -7.34 -14.28 7.56
CA PHE A 58 -8.24 -13.73 6.54
C PHE A 58 -9.33 -14.74 6.15
N SER A 59 -10.56 -14.26 6.02
CA SER A 59 -11.62 -14.98 5.31
C SER A 59 -11.45 -14.77 3.80
N GLY A 60 -11.83 -15.78 3.02
CA GLY A 60 -11.70 -15.75 1.56
C GLY A 60 -10.36 -16.26 1.04
N ILE A 61 -9.40 -16.60 1.92
CA ILE A 61 -8.11 -17.19 1.56
C ILE A 61 -8.01 -18.60 2.12
N GLN A 62 -7.66 -19.57 1.25
CA GLN A 62 -7.42 -20.96 1.67
C GLN A 62 -5.93 -21.21 1.81
N ASN A 63 -5.47 -21.63 2.98
CA ASN A 63 -4.06 -21.92 3.25
C ASN A 63 -3.54 -23.16 2.51
N SER A 64 -4.42 -24.01 2.00
CA SER A 64 -4.09 -25.16 1.15
C SER A 64 -3.65 -24.77 -0.27
N GLN A 65 -3.86 -23.51 -0.67
CA GLN A 65 -3.44 -23.03 -2.01
C GLN A 65 -1.92 -22.85 -2.08
N PRO A 66 -1.35 -22.98 -3.30
CA PRO A 66 0.07 -22.68 -3.54
C PRO A 66 0.42 -21.25 -3.06
N LEU A 67 1.66 -21.07 -2.59
CA LEU A 67 2.16 -19.78 -2.10
C LEU A 67 1.93 -18.63 -3.08
N LEU A 68 2.16 -18.85 -4.36
CA LEU A 68 1.95 -17.86 -5.41
C LEU A 68 0.49 -17.43 -5.52
N SER A 69 -0.45 -18.39 -5.46
CA SER A 69 -1.89 -18.08 -5.50
C SER A 69 -2.32 -17.25 -4.29
N ARG A 70 -1.84 -17.61 -3.10
CA ARG A 70 -2.09 -16.85 -1.86
C ARG A 70 -1.51 -15.45 -1.94
N PHE A 71 -0.28 -15.30 -2.45
CA PHE A 71 0.34 -14.00 -2.65
C PHE A 71 -0.47 -13.13 -3.62
N LEU A 72 -0.94 -13.68 -4.74
CA LEU A 72 -1.75 -12.93 -5.71
C LEU A 72 -3.09 -12.49 -5.12
N ASN A 73 -3.75 -13.34 -4.31
CA ASN A 73 -4.97 -12.98 -3.61
C ASN A 73 -4.74 -11.86 -2.57
N LEU A 74 -3.62 -11.90 -1.86
CA LEU A 74 -3.25 -10.86 -0.89
C LEU A 74 -2.78 -9.57 -1.57
N LEU A 75 -2.13 -9.67 -2.73
CA LEU A 75 -1.79 -8.52 -3.55
C LEU A 75 -3.07 -7.82 -4.06
N TYR A 76 -4.03 -8.59 -4.54
CA TYR A 76 -5.35 -8.09 -4.92
C TYR A 76 -6.02 -7.40 -3.72
N PHE A 77 -6.03 -8.05 -2.54
CA PHE A 77 -6.58 -7.46 -1.31
C PHE A 77 -5.91 -6.13 -0.95
N SER A 78 -4.58 -6.06 -1.03
CA SER A 78 -3.82 -4.82 -0.79
C SER A 78 -4.21 -3.72 -1.78
N ILE A 79 -4.31 -4.01 -3.09
CA ILE A 79 -4.76 -3.03 -4.11
C ILE A 79 -6.14 -2.49 -3.77
N VAL A 80 -7.08 -3.38 -3.50
CA VAL A 80 -8.49 -3.03 -3.22
C VAL A 80 -8.63 -2.24 -1.91
N THR A 81 -7.78 -2.54 -0.92
CA THR A 81 -7.71 -1.83 0.36
C THR A 81 -7.07 -0.44 0.19
N PHE A 82 -5.92 -0.38 -0.47
CA PHE A 82 -5.21 0.88 -0.72
C PHE A 82 -6.06 1.88 -1.52
N THR A 83 -6.78 1.38 -2.52
CA THR A 83 -7.69 2.19 -3.35
C THR A 83 -9.04 2.46 -2.69
N THR A 84 -9.27 1.99 -1.47
CA THR A 84 -10.51 2.14 -0.69
C THR A 84 -11.76 1.56 -1.34
N VAL A 85 -11.63 0.64 -2.29
CA VAL A 85 -12.75 -0.03 -2.97
C VAL A 85 -13.45 -1.03 -2.05
N GLY A 86 -12.69 -1.91 -1.36
CA GLY A 86 -13.19 -2.81 -0.34
C GLY A 86 -14.33 -3.72 -0.78
N TYR A 87 -14.13 -4.61 -1.77
CA TYR A 87 -15.19 -5.51 -2.25
C TYR A 87 -15.75 -6.46 -1.17
N GLY A 88 -14.97 -6.78 -0.13
CA GLY A 88 -15.41 -7.63 0.97
C GLY A 88 -15.41 -9.13 0.66
N ASP A 89 -14.76 -9.55 -0.39
CA ASP A 89 -14.52 -10.95 -0.76
C ASP A 89 -13.36 -11.56 0.04
N ILE A 90 -12.37 -10.73 0.41
CA ILE A 90 -11.31 -11.06 1.37
C ILE A 90 -11.45 -10.11 2.56
N ILE A 91 -11.54 -10.67 3.76
CA ILE A 91 -11.80 -9.90 4.99
C ILE A 91 -10.75 -10.25 6.05
N PRO A 92 -10.06 -9.26 6.65
CA PRO A 92 -9.16 -9.52 7.78
C PRO A 92 -9.97 -9.90 9.02
N ILE A 93 -9.67 -11.07 9.61
CA ILE A 93 -10.37 -11.59 10.81
C ILE A 93 -9.51 -11.39 12.05
N ALA A 94 -8.23 -11.76 11.98
CA ALA A 94 -7.33 -11.67 13.12
C ALA A 94 -7.06 -10.19 13.50
N PRO A 95 -6.86 -9.88 14.80
CA PRO A 95 -6.54 -8.52 15.23
C PRO A 95 -5.31 -7.94 14.55
N VAL A 96 -4.29 -8.77 14.30
CA VAL A 96 -3.05 -8.37 13.62
C VAL A 96 -3.32 -7.98 12.17
N SER A 97 -4.09 -8.77 11.42
CA SER A 97 -4.44 -8.47 10.04
C SER A 97 -5.28 -7.18 9.95
N LYS A 98 -6.25 -7.00 10.85
CA LYS A 98 -7.04 -5.75 10.94
C LYS A 98 -6.17 -4.54 11.19
N PHE A 99 -5.22 -4.64 12.12
CA PHE A 99 -4.30 -3.55 12.46
C PHE A 99 -3.43 -3.14 11.27
N ILE A 100 -2.85 -4.11 10.55
CA ILE A 100 -2.05 -3.85 9.34
C ILE A 100 -2.91 -3.23 8.24
N THR A 101 -4.15 -3.70 8.07
CA THR A 101 -5.10 -3.14 7.10
C THR A 101 -5.42 -1.67 7.40
N VAL A 102 -5.63 -1.30 8.65
CA VAL A 102 -5.83 0.10 9.05
C VAL A 102 -4.61 0.95 8.72
N ILE A 103 -3.39 0.46 8.97
CA ILE A 103 -2.15 1.18 8.63
C ILE A 103 -2.03 1.37 7.10
N GLU A 104 -2.38 0.37 6.31
CA GLU A 104 -2.39 0.47 4.85
C GLU A 104 -3.37 1.55 4.38
N MET A 105 -4.60 1.54 4.87
CA MET A 105 -5.62 2.54 4.54
C MET A 105 -5.16 3.96 4.91
N MET A 106 -4.58 4.14 6.09
CA MET A 106 -4.04 5.43 6.53
C MET A 106 -2.88 5.89 5.64
N SER A 107 -1.99 4.98 5.25
CA SER A 107 -0.88 5.31 4.34
C SER A 107 -1.38 5.74 2.96
N GLY A 108 -2.40 5.07 2.42
CA GLY A 108 -3.05 5.44 1.17
C GLY A 108 -3.66 6.84 1.24
N PHE A 109 -4.39 7.13 2.30
CA PHE A 109 -4.99 8.45 2.53
C PHE A 109 -3.92 9.56 2.60
N ILE A 110 -2.84 9.34 3.35
CA ILE A 110 -1.73 10.30 3.47
C ILE A 110 -1.08 10.57 2.10
N VAL A 111 -0.85 9.53 1.30
CA VAL A 111 -0.28 9.67 -0.05
C VAL A 111 -1.19 10.53 -0.93
N ILE A 112 -2.50 10.27 -0.93
CA ILE A 112 -3.47 11.02 -1.72
C ILE A 112 -3.52 12.50 -1.30
N VAL A 113 -3.61 12.78 0.01
CA VAL A 113 -3.64 14.16 0.54
C VAL A 113 -2.35 14.91 0.20
N PHE A 114 -1.21 14.24 0.29
CA PHE A 114 0.08 14.86 -0.05
C PHE A 114 0.16 15.24 -1.53
N ILE A 115 -0.33 14.40 -2.42
CA ILE A 115 -0.36 14.65 -3.86
C ILE A 115 -1.23 15.86 -4.17
N ILE A 116 -2.43 15.89 -3.63
CA ILE A 116 -3.40 16.98 -3.82
C ILE A 116 -2.81 18.29 -3.31
N SER A 117 -2.28 18.30 -2.09
CA SER A 117 -1.67 19.48 -1.47
C SER A 117 -0.55 20.07 -2.32
N LYS A 118 0.28 19.22 -2.90
CA LYS A 118 1.41 19.66 -3.71
C LYS A 118 1.00 20.16 -5.08
N TYR A 119 -0.02 19.57 -5.69
CA TYR A 119 -0.60 20.04 -6.95
C TYR A 119 -1.12 21.48 -6.82
N PHE A 120 -1.86 21.78 -5.76
CA PHE A 120 -2.38 23.13 -5.52
C PHE A 120 -1.28 24.16 -5.22
N LYS A 121 -0.24 23.77 -4.49
CA LYS A 121 0.89 24.68 -4.19
C LYS A 121 1.71 25.07 -5.40
N ASN A 122 1.75 24.25 -6.44
CA ASN A 122 2.55 24.51 -7.66
C ASN A 122 1.79 25.34 -8.70
N ASN A 123 0.47 25.49 -8.54
CA ASN A 123 -0.39 26.27 -9.44
C ASN A 123 -0.72 27.70 -8.91
N ASN A 124 -0.23 28.06 -7.72
CA ASN A 124 -0.25 29.41 -7.15
C ASN A 124 1.16 30.01 -7.09
#